data_03031330344175da13082da4a85b7486
#
_entry.id   03031330344175da13082da4a85b7486
#
_cell.length_a   1.000
_cell.length_b   1.000
_cell.length_c   1.000
_cell.angle_alpha   90.00
_cell.angle_beta   90.00
_cell.angle_gamma   90.00
#
_symmetry.space_group_name_H-M   'P 1'
#
loop_
_entity.id
_entity.type
_entity.pdbx_description
1 polymer ?
#
loop_
_entity_poly.entity_id
_entity_poly.type
_entity_poly.pdbx_seq_one_letter_code
_entity_poly.pdbx_strand_id
1 'polypeptide(L)'
;GFAMFKSKADSFNIVDATPFGRDVVAELGEACYKYGLKFGLYYSQELDWRHPHGGGYTNLTGCSGSSWDNNWDFPDRSKKDFSICFEEKIKPQVKEILTGYGDLCLIWFDVPHTITKEQSLELNALVKEYQPECWINSRIGNGAYDYVSLGDNEYPTEFKPAENDDLNRIDGFKHSPYGLYETAGTINSSWGYKYYDHNWITAEEIVER
;
A
#
# COMPACT_ATOMS: atom_id res chain seq x y z
N GLY A 1 7.94 2.64 -7.67
CA GLY A 1 8.64 3.83 -7.27
C GLY A 1 9.96 3.56 -6.55
N PHE A 2 10.34 4.48 -5.70
CA PHE A 2 11.57 4.37 -4.89
C PHE A 2 11.36 3.40 -3.71
N ALA A 3 12.26 2.42 -3.55
CA ALA A 3 12.19 1.47 -2.45
C ALA A 3 13.00 1.95 -1.24
N MET A 4 12.38 1.95 -0.04
CA MET A 4 13.05 2.31 1.21
C MET A 4 13.82 1.13 1.83
N PHE A 5 13.98 0.04 1.10
CA PHE A 5 14.70 -1.18 1.45
C PHE A 5 15.65 -1.61 0.34
N LYS A 6 16.62 -2.46 0.65
CA LYS A 6 17.52 -3.04 -0.34
C LYS A 6 16.76 -4.01 -1.24
N SER A 7 16.49 -3.61 -2.47
CA SER A 7 15.83 -4.44 -3.47
C SER A 7 16.84 -4.93 -4.51
N LYS A 8 16.71 -6.20 -4.89
CA LYS A 8 17.45 -6.78 -6.02
C LYS A 8 16.68 -6.59 -7.34
N ALA A 9 15.36 -6.41 -7.24
CA ALA A 9 14.49 -6.20 -8.38
C ALA A 9 14.65 -4.80 -9.01
N ASP A 10 15.05 -3.80 -8.21
CA ASP A 10 15.28 -2.44 -8.70
C ASP A 10 16.40 -1.75 -7.92
N SER A 11 17.41 -1.24 -8.63
CA SER A 11 18.50 -0.44 -8.04
C SER A 11 18.06 0.96 -7.56
N PHE A 12 16.84 1.40 -7.90
CA PHE A 12 16.28 2.65 -7.41
C PHE A 12 15.71 2.47 -6.00
N ASN A 13 16.63 2.28 -5.06
CA ASN A 13 16.34 2.07 -3.64
C ASN A 13 17.28 2.91 -2.77
N ILE A 14 16.95 3.03 -1.49
CA ILE A 14 17.67 3.89 -0.54
C ILE A 14 19.14 3.49 -0.37
N VAL A 15 19.44 2.20 -0.50
CA VAL A 15 20.81 1.69 -0.32
C VAL A 15 21.69 1.99 -1.52
N ASP A 16 21.18 1.73 -2.74
CA ASP A 16 21.99 1.81 -3.97
C ASP A 16 21.98 3.19 -4.61
N ALA A 17 20.87 3.92 -4.50
CA ALA A 17 20.65 5.16 -5.22
C ALA A 17 20.89 6.41 -4.37
N THR A 18 21.28 6.27 -3.10
CA THR A 18 21.53 7.41 -2.22
C THR A 18 22.85 7.25 -1.44
N PRO A 19 23.45 8.36 -0.98
CA PRO A 19 24.64 8.30 -0.12
C PRO A 19 24.33 7.77 1.28
N PHE A 20 23.08 7.54 1.64
CA PHE A 20 22.70 6.98 2.94
C PHE A 20 23.22 5.54 3.10
N GLY A 21 23.16 4.70 2.06
CA GLY A 21 23.84 3.41 1.94
C GLY A 21 23.42 2.34 2.96
N ARG A 22 22.33 2.56 3.71
CA ARG A 22 21.81 1.61 4.72
C ARG A 22 20.36 1.25 4.44
N ASP A 23 19.96 0.05 4.88
CA ASP A 23 18.60 -0.42 4.76
C ASP A 23 17.76 -0.03 5.97
N VAL A 24 16.98 1.06 5.85
CA VAL A 24 16.13 1.58 6.94
C VAL A 24 15.06 0.59 7.38
N VAL A 25 14.55 -0.23 6.46
CA VAL A 25 13.51 -1.22 6.78
C VAL A 25 14.09 -2.32 7.65
N ALA A 26 15.31 -2.78 7.34
CA ALA A 26 16.03 -3.74 8.18
C ALA A 26 16.27 -3.20 9.59
N GLU A 27 16.80 -1.97 9.69
CA GLU A 27 17.08 -1.34 11.00
C GLU A 27 15.81 -1.13 11.83
N LEU A 28 14.68 -0.75 11.20
CA LEU A 28 13.39 -0.61 11.88
C LEU A 28 12.84 -1.96 12.34
N GLY A 29 12.94 -3.01 11.51
CA GLY A 29 12.53 -4.35 11.87
C GLY A 29 13.30 -4.88 13.08
N GLU A 30 14.63 -4.72 13.09
CA GLU A 30 15.47 -5.08 14.22
C GLU A 30 15.10 -4.30 15.51
N ALA A 31 14.80 -3.00 15.37
CA ALA A 31 14.36 -2.19 16.50
C ALA A 31 13.00 -2.64 17.03
N CYS A 32 12.03 -2.91 16.15
CA CYS A 32 10.72 -3.45 16.54
C CYS A 32 10.87 -4.77 17.29
N TYR A 33 11.65 -5.70 16.77
CA TYR A 33 11.92 -6.97 17.42
C TYR A 33 12.54 -6.76 18.82
N LYS A 34 13.56 -5.90 18.91
CA LYS A 34 14.27 -5.60 20.17
C LYS A 34 13.34 -5.06 21.26
N TYR A 35 12.35 -4.25 20.88
CA TYR A 35 11.41 -3.62 21.83
C TYR A 35 10.04 -4.32 21.93
N GLY A 36 9.90 -5.49 21.33
CA GLY A 36 8.65 -6.26 21.37
C GLY A 36 7.48 -5.62 20.62
N LEU A 37 7.77 -4.77 19.64
CA LEU A 37 6.77 -4.14 18.79
C LEU A 37 6.43 -5.02 17.60
N LYS A 38 5.18 -5.01 17.18
CA LYS A 38 4.77 -5.63 15.92
C LYS A 38 5.27 -4.79 14.75
N PHE A 39 5.81 -5.45 13.71
CA PHE A 39 6.33 -4.78 12.52
C PHE A 39 5.40 -5.01 11.34
N GLY A 40 5.03 -3.96 10.64
CA GLY A 40 4.24 -4.01 9.42
C GLY A 40 4.79 -3.05 8.38
N LEU A 41 4.54 -3.34 7.10
CA LEU A 41 5.11 -2.57 5.99
C LEU A 41 4.03 -2.13 5.01
N TYR A 42 4.19 -0.90 4.50
CA TYR A 42 3.42 -0.33 3.39
C TYR A 42 4.08 -0.69 2.05
N TYR A 43 3.30 -1.11 1.08
CA TYR A 43 3.75 -1.32 -0.29
C TYR A 43 2.69 -0.87 -1.30
N SER A 44 2.97 0.22 -2.04
CA SER A 44 2.12 0.64 -3.16
C SER A 44 2.38 -0.26 -4.36
N GLN A 45 1.46 -1.19 -4.61
CA GLN A 45 1.69 -2.28 -5.55
C GLN A 45 1.66 -1.87 -7.02
N GLU A 46 1.19 -0.68 -7.37
CA GLU A 46 0.94 -0.43 -8.79
C GLU A 46 1.54 0.87 -9.33
N LEU A 47 1.61 1.92 -8.51
CA LEU A 47 2.11 3.21 -8.96
C LEU A 47 3.63 3.24 -9.02
N ASP A 48 4.17 3.04 -10.20
CA ASP A 48 5.60 3.16 -10.47
C ASP A 48 5.86 4.06 -11.67
N TRP A 49 6.07 5.35 -11.41
CA TRP A 49 6.36 6.34 -12.45
C TRP A 49 7.68 6.08 -13.19
N ARG A 50 8.59 5.32 -12.62
CA ARG A 50 9.89 5.01 -13.22
C ARG A 50 9.85 3.78 -14.14
N HIS A 51 8.92 2.86 -13.90
CA HIS A 51 8.80 1.65 -14.71
C HIS A 51 7.96 1.92 -15.97
N PRO A 52 8.44 1.54 -17.21
CA PRO A 52 7.70 1.81 -18.44
C PRO A 52 6.26 1.25 -18.43
N HIS A 53 6.07 0.14 -17.73
CA HIS A 53 4.81 -0.57 -17.59
C HIS A 53 4.15 -0.38 -16.22
N GLY A 54 4.58 0.64 -15.43
CA GLY A 54 3.95 0.95 -14.15
C GLY A 54 2.46 1.25 -14.30
N GLY A 55 1.67 0.89 -13.27
CA GLY A 55 0.22 1.06 -13.25
C GLY A 55 -0.23 2.51 -13.14
N GLY A 56 -1.54 2.69 -12.90
CA GLY A 56 -2.16 4.02 -12.76
C GLY A 56 -2.61 4.66 -14.08
N TYR A 57 -2.23 4.12 -15.22
CA TYR A 57 -2.62 4.64 -16.53
C TYR A 57 -4.10 4.43 -16.88
N THR A 58 -4.80 3.60 -16.14
CA THR A 58 -6.26 3.43 -16.24
C THR A 58 -7.03 4.48 -15.45
N ASN A 59 -6.39 5.13 -14.47
CA ASN A 59 -6.98 6.22 -13.70
C ASN A 59 -6.45 7.57 -14.19
N LEU A 60 -7.17 8.20 -15.10
CA LEU A 60 -6.74 9.42 -15.79
C LEU A 60 -6.92 10.69 -14.95
N THR A 61 -7.70 10.63 -13.89
CA THR A 61 -8.00 11.79 -13.04
C THR A 61 -7.20 11.82 -11.74
N GLY A 62 -6.75 10.64 -11.25
CA GLY A 62 -6.04 10.52 -9.97
C GLY A 62 -6.80 11.15 -8.80
N CYS A 63 -6.14 11.33 -7.67
CA CYS A 63 -6.74 11.92 -6.48
C CYS A 63 -6.73 13.46 -6.45
N SER A 64 -6.09 14.12 -7.39
CA SER A 64 -6.03 15.60 -7.47
C SER A 64 -6.35 16.10 -8.88
N GLY A 65 -7.14 15.35 -9.64
CA GLY A 65 -7.45 15.66 -11.02
C GLY A 65 -6.30 15.43 -12.01
N SER A 66 -5.18 14.88 -11.54
CA SER A 66 -4.01 14.56 -12.34
C SER A 66 -3.91 13.07 -12.58
N SER A 67 -3.44 12.66 -13.76
CA SER A 67 -3.15 11.26 -14.05
C SER A 67 -2.07 10.72 -13.11
N TRP A 68 -2.21 9.46 -12.70
CA TRP A 68 -1.25 8.78 -11.84
C TRP A 68 -0.17 8.02 -12.61
N ASP A 69 -0.25 8.00 -13.93
CA ASP A 69 0.78 7.39 -14.76
C ASP A 69 1.91 8.37 -15.10
N ASN A 70 3.10 7.85 -15.39
CA ASN A 70 4.16 8.62 -15.99
C ASN A 70 3.92 8.70 -17.51
N ASN A 71 3.20 9.73 -17.94
CA ASN A 71 3.00 10.05 -19.34
C ASN A 71 4.05 11.04 -19.89
N TRP A 72 4.99 11.47 -19.07
CA TRP A 72 6.10 12.33 -19.47
C TRP A 72 7.20 11.52 -20.13
N ASP A 73 7.73 10.48 -19.45
CA ASP A 73 8.76 9.59 -20.01
C ASP A 73 8.16 8.51 -20.92
N PHE A 74 6.93 8.08 -20.62
CA PHE A 74 6.23 6.99 -21.30
C PHE A 74 4.85 7.44 -21.80
N PRO A 75 4.78 8.34 -22.81
CA PRO A 75 3.53 8.99 -23.22
C PRO A 75 2.54 8.05 -23.93
N ASP A 76 3.02 6.99 -24.53
CA ASP A 76 2.17 6.05 -25.28
C ASP A 76 1.57 4.99 -24.34
N ARG A 77 0.36 5.28 -23.85
CA ARG A 77 -0.37 4.36 -22.96
C ARG A 77 -0.71 3.02 -23.61
N SER A 78 -0.83 2.98 -24.94
CA SER A 78 -1.15 1.74 -25.64
C SER A 78 -0.04 0.70 -25.58
N LYS A 79 1.18 1.12 -25.22
CA LYS A 79 2.35 0.26 -25.00
C LYS A 79 2.52 -0.20 -23.56
N LYS A 80 1.72 0.30 -22.64
CA LYS A 80 1.82 -0.10 -21.24
C LYS A 80 1.09 -1.42 -21.01
N ASP A 81 1.79 -2.33 -20.34
CA ASP A 81 1.26 -3.61 -19.87
C ASP A 81 1.68 -3.80 -18.41
N PHE A 82 0.77 -3.58 -17.50
CA PHE A 82 1.05 -3.68 -16.06
C PHE A 82 1.51 -5.10 -15.66
N SER A 83 1.11 -6.13 -16.40
CA SER A 83 1.56 -7.50 -16.12
C SER A 83 3.08 -7.64 -16.17
N ILE A 84 3.76 -6.88 -17.03
CA ILE A 84 5.22 -6.86 -17.09
C ILE A 84 5.81 -6.26 -15.80
N CYS A 85 5.33 -5.11 -15.38
CA CYS A 85 5.76 -4.49 -14.10
C CYS A 85 5.45 -5.39 -12.91
N PHE A 86 4.30 -6.05 -12.92
CA PHE A 86 3.88 -6.98 -11.88
C PHE A 86 4.86 -8.14 -11.72
N GLU A 87 5.26 -8.77 -12.82
CA GLU A 87 6.17 -9.92 -12.80
C GLU A 87 7.64 -9.52 -12.54
N GLU A 88 8.10 -8.42 -13.15
CA GLU A 88 9.51 -8.03 -13.09
C GLU A 88 9.88 -7.29 -11.80
N LYS A 89 8.92 -6.59 -11.17
CA LYS A 89 9.19 -5.74 -10.02
C LYS A 89 8.29 -6.00 -8.82
N ILE A 90 6.96 -5.97 -8.99
CA ILE A 90 6.03 -6.00 -7.85
C ILE A 90 6.16 -7.31 -7.06
N LYS A 91 6.00 -8.45 -7.73
CA LYS A 91 6.11 -9.76 -7.07
C LYS A 91 7.49 -10.00 -6.45
N PRO A 92 8.61 -9.75 -7.17
CA PRO A 92 9.94 -9.90 -6.58
C PRO A 92 10.14 -9.01 -5.35
N GLN A 93 9.73 -7.74 -5.36
CA GLN A 93 9.86 -6.85 -4.21
C GLN A 93 8.98 -7.27 -3.03
N VAL A 94 7.74 -7.68 -3.28
CA VAL A 94 6.86 -8.23 -2.22
C VAL A 94 7.49 -9.47 -1.61
N LYS A 95 8.04 -10.37 -2.40
CA LYS A 95 8.78 -11.54 -1.90
C LYS A 95 10.01 -11.16 -1.08
N GLU A 96 10.79 -10.16 -1.51
CA GLU A 96 11.92 -9.63 -0.74
C GLU A 96 11.47 -9.11 0.63
N ILE A 97 10.38 -8.37 0.68
CA ILE A 97 9.78 -7.85 1.92
C ILE A 97 9.37 -8.99 2.85
N LEU A 98 8.69 -10.01 2.33
CA LEU A 98 8.17 -11.14 3.11
C LEU A 98 9.27 -12.08 3.63
N THR A 99 10.44 -12.09 3.02
CA THR A 99 11.52 -13.04 3.35
C THR A 99 12.75 -12.39 3.97
N GLY A 100 12.88 -11.08 3.91
CA GLY A 100 14.10 -10.36 4.28
C GLY A 100 14.08 -9.65 5.64
N TYR A 101 12.89 -9.44 6.24
CA TYR A 101 12.73 -8.50 7.36
C TYR A 101 12.08 -9.10 8.61
N GLY A 102 12.09 -10.43 8.73
CA GLY A 102 11.48 -11.14 9.84
C GLY A 102 9.95 -11.21 9.74
N ASP A 103 9.29 -11.49 10.87
CA ASP A 103 7.85 -11.68 10.90
C ASP A 103 7.11 -10.34 10.79
N LEU A 104 6.23 -10.23 9.79
CA LEU A 104 5.37 -9.08 9.60
C LEU A 104 3.98 -9.35 10.20
N CYS A 105 3.47 -8.40 10.98
CA CYS A 105 2.09 -8.48 11.46
C CYS A 105 1.08 -8.11 10.37
N LEU A 106 1.45 -7.22 9.46
CA LEU A 106 0.64 -6.85 8.30
C LEU A 106 1.50 -6.36 7.14
N ILE A 107 0.98 -6.50 5.93
CA ILE A 107 1.41 -5.79 4.75
C ILE A 107 0.27 -4.90 4.25
N TRP A 108 0.53 -3.59 4.12
CA TRP A 108 -0.42 -2.58 3.73
C TRP A 108 -0.22 -2.22 2.27
N PHE A 109 -1.05 -2.81 1.41
CA PHE A 109 -1.10 -2.48 -0.02
C PHE A 109 -1.88 -1.19 -0.27
N ASP A 110 -1.66 -0.56 -1.43
CA ASP A 110 -2.35 0.68 -1.77
C ASP A 110 -2.50 0.88 -3.28
N VAL A 111 -3.55 1.64 -3.67
CA VAL A 111 -3.84 2.11 -5.04
C VAL A 111 -4.08 0.98 -6.04
N PRO A 112 -5.11 0.14 -5.85
CA PRO A 112 -5.41 -0.99 -6.74
C PRO A 112 -6.27 -0.57 -7.95
N HIS A 113 -5.76 0.25 -8.89
CA HIS A 113 -6.55 0.76 -10.02
C HIS A 113 -6.34 0.00 -11.33
N THR A 114 -5.15 -0.58 -11.54
CA THR A 114 -4.80 -1.30 -12.77
C THR A 114 -4.74 -2.81 -12.55
N ILE A 115 -4.45 -3.22 -11.31
CA ILE A 115 -4.27 -4.61 -10.92
C ILE A 115 -5.54 -5.44 -11.18
N THR A 116 -5.37 -6.61 -11.78
CA THR A 116 -6.47 -7.54 -12.03
C THR A 116 -6.83 -8.36 -10.79
N LYS A 117 -7.99 -9.03 -10.83
CA LYS A 117 -8.40 -9.94 -9.75
C LYS A 117 -7.40 -11.09 -9.56
N GLU A 118 -6.93 -11.66 -10.67
CA GLU A 118 -5.96 -12.76 -10.66
C GLU A 118 -4.65 -12.30 -10.01
N GLN A 119 -4.15 -11.12 -10.34
CA GLN A 119 -2.93 -10.55 -9.75
C GLN A 119 -3.10 -10.24 -8.26
N SER A 120 -4.26 -9.73 -7.82
CA SER A 120 -4.53 -9.51 -6.38
C SER A 120 -4.57 -10.83 -5.62
N LEU A 121 -5.20 -11.87 -6.18
CA LEU A 121 -5.21 -13.22 -5.58
C LEU A 121 -3.81 -13.84 -5.54
N GLU A 122 -2.99 -13.59 -6.55
CA GLU A 122 -1.60 -14.05 -6.60
C GLU A 122 -0.74 -13.38 -5.53
N LEU A 123 -0.89 -12.05 -5.32
CA LEU A 123 -0.21 -11.35 -4.22
C LEU A 123 -0.67 -11.87 -2.86
N ASN A 124 -1.96 -12.10 -2.66
CA ASN A 124 -2.47 -12.70 -1.43
C ASN A 124 -1.84 -14.08 -1.18
N ALA A 125 -1.85 -14.95 -2.20
CA ALA A 125 -1.26 -16.28 -2.11
C ALA A 125 0.24 -16.22 -1.77
N LEU A 126 0.98 -15.28 -2.38
CA LEU A 126 2.39 -15.06 -2.10
C LEU A 126 2.61 -14.64 -0.63
N VAL A 127 1.79 -13.74 -0.10
CA VAL A 127 1.89 -13.35 1.31
C VAL A 127 1.63 -14.54 2.21
N LYS A 128 0.56 -15.31 1.96
CA LYS A 128 0.19 -16.45 2.79
C LYS A 128 1.16 -17.63 2.67
N GLU A 129 1.85 -17.77 1.55
CA GLU A 129 2.91 -18.78 1.37
C GLU A 129 4.10 -18.53 2.30
N TYR A 130 4.57 -17.28 2.37
CA TYR A 130 5.76 -16.94 3.15
C TYR A 130 5.46 -16.54 4.59
N GLN A 131 4.32 -15.90 4.84
CA GLN A 131 3.91 -15.41 6.14
C GLN A 131 2.39 -15.60 6.34
N PRO A 132 1.94 -16.79 6.73
CA PRO A 132 0.52 -17.14 6.88
C PRO A 132 -0.26 -16.22 7.84
N GLU A 133 0.41 -15.75 8.90
CA GLU A 133 -0.18 -14.88 9.95
C GLU A 133 -0.14 -13.38 9.59
N CYS A 134 0.49 -13.00 8.48
CA CYS A 134 0.56 -11.61 8.04
C CYS A 134 -0.81 -11.14 7.53
N TRP A 135 -1.33 -10.07 8.11
CA TRP A 135 -2.62 -9.48 7.72
C TRP A 135 -2.49 -8.65 6.44
N ILE A 136 -3.53 -8.71 5.59
CA ILE A 136 -3.60 -8.01 4.31
C ILE A 136 -4.80 -7.07 4.32
N ASN A 137 -4.58 -5.77 4.04
CA ASN A 137 -5.64 -4.79 3.97
C ASN A 137 -6.42 -4.85 2.64
N SER A 138 -7.63 -4.26 2.62
CA SER A 138 -8.51 -4.26 1.44
C SER A 138 -7.96 -3.50 0.24
N ARG A 139 -6.94 -2.66 0.43
CA ARG A 139 -6.32 -1.91 -0.67
C ARG A 139 -5.37 -2.75 -1.55
N ILE A 140 -5.25 -4.05 -1.29
CA ILE A 140 -4.74 -5.01 -2.29
C ILE A 140 -5.67 -5.10 -3.51
N GLY A 141 -6.97 -4.80 -3.31
CA GLY A 141 -8.01 -4.82 -4.34
C GLY A 141 -8.70 -6.16 -4.53
N ASN A 142 -9.79 -6.13 -5.29
CA ASN A 142 -10.48 -7.30 -5.83
C ASN A 142 -10.95 -8.36 -4.80
N GLY A 143 -11.15 -7.97 -3.54
CA GLY A 143 -11.63 -8.86 -2.49
C GLY A 143 -10.58 -9.83 -1.91
N ALA A 144 -9.30 -9.67 -2.24
CA ALA A 144 -8.22 -10.57 -1.84
C ALA A 144 -7.57 -10.16 -0.50
N TYR A 145 -8.35 -9.88 0.55
CA TYR A 145 -7.88 -9.28 1.80
C TYR A 145 -8.42 -9.96 3.06
N ASP A 146 -7.80 -9.65 4.20
CA ASP A 146 -8.21 -10.13 5.52
C ASP A 146 -9.06 -9.09 6.28
N TYR A 147 -8.79 -7.78 6.12
CA TYR A 147 -9.50 -6.71 6.81
C TYR A 147 -9.73 -5.49 5.90
N VAL A 148 -10.68 -4.64 6.30
CA VAL A 148 -11.07 -3.47 5.51
C VAL A 148 -10.34 -2.23 5.99
N SER A 149 -9.67 -1.55 5.05
CA SER A 149 -9.18 -0.18 5.22
C SER A 149 -10.22 0.77 4.63
N LEU A 150 -10.73 1.68 5.44
CA LEU A 150 -11.65 2.74 4.99
C LEU A 150 -10.92 3.75 4.09
N GLY A 151 -11.67 4.68 3.52
CA GLY A 151 -11.09 5.80 2.76
C GLY A 151 -10.19 6.69 3.60
N ASP A 152 -9.35 7.47 2.93
CA ASP A 152 -8.43 8.40 3.58
C ASP A 152 -9.19 9.44 4.39
N ASN A 153 -8.90 9.53 5.70
CA ASN A 153 -9.61 10.39 6.65
C ASN A 153 -11.13 10.10 6.75
N GLU A 154 -11.57 8.91 6.39
CA GLU A 154 -12.92 8.44 6.61
C GLU A 154 -13.01 7.71 7.94
N TYR A 155 -13.91 8.20 8.81
CA TYR A 155 -14.17 7.64 10.13
C TYR A 155 -15.59 7.11 10.17
N PRO A 156 -15.84 5.93 10.74
CA PRO A 156 -17.18 5.38 10.81
C PRO A 156 -18.03 6.22 11.77
N THR A 157 -19.10 6.83 11.28
CA THR A 157 -20.07 7.58 12.09
C THR A 157 -21.06 6.67 12.79
N GLU A 158 -21.32 5.48 12.23
CA GLU A 158 -22.16 4.43 12.81
C GLU A 158 -21.66 3.06 12.36
N PHE A 159 -21.64 2.11 13.30
CA PHE A 159 -21.32 0.71 13.01
C PHE A 159 -22.53 0.02 12.37
N LYS A 160 -22.88 0.39 11.14
CA LYS A 160 -23.93 -0.28 10.38
C LYS A 160 -23.31 -1.18 9.31
N PRO A 161 -23.67 -2.48 9.28
CA PRO A 161 -23.33 -3.31 8.14
C PRO A 161 -23.97 -2.70 6.88
N ALA A 162 -23.18 -2.43 5.85
CA ALA A 162 -23.70 -1.93 4.59
C ALA A 162 -24.71 -2.93 3.97
N GLU A 163 -25.84 -2.46 3.45
CA GLU A 163 -26.86 -3.32 2.89
C GLU A 163 -26.61 -3.74 1.44
N ASN A 164 -25.66 -3.11 0.75
CA ASN A 164 -25.35 -3.34 -0.66
C ASN A 164 -23.93 -3.80 -0.92
N ASP A 165 -23.84 -4.79 -1.78
CA ASP A 165 -22.67 -5.60 -2.15
C ASP A 165 -21.78 -4.94 -3.22
N ASP A 166 -21.57 -3.64 -3.18
CA ASP A 166 -20.63 -3.00 -4.09
C ASP A 166 -19.19 -3.20 -3.59
N LEU A 167 -18.55 -4.24 -4.13
CA LEU A 167 -17.16 -4.64 -3.80
C LEU A 167 -16.11 -3.56 -4.12
N ASN A 168 -16.49 -2.49 -4.81
CA ASN A 168 -15.63 -1.38 -5.17
C ASN A 168 -15.76 -0.19 -4.22
N ARG A 169 -16.66 -0.25 -3.25
CA ARG A 169 -16.80 0.79 -2.23
C ARG A 169 -16.09 0.36 -0.97
N ILE A 170 -15.27 1.27 -0.47
CA ILE A 170 -14.49 1.13 0.75
C ILE A 170 -15.37 1.14 2.03
N ASP A 171 -16.65 1.49 1.91
CA ASP A 171 -17.66 1.43 2.97
C ASP A 171 -18.18 0.02 3.28
N GLY A 172 -17.50 -1.01 2.79
CA GLY A 172 -17.85 -2.41 2.98
C GLY A 172 -17.49 -3.02 4.32
N PHE A 173 -17.98 -2.50 5.44
CA PHE A 173 -17.90 -3.17 6.74
C PHE A 173 -18.41 -4.62 6.70
N LYS A 174 -19.24 -4.95 5.71
CA LYS A 174 -19.77 -6.29 5.48
C LYS A 174 -18.77 -7.33 5.04
N HIS A 175 -17.63 -6.91 4.48
CA HIS A 175 -16.77 -7.82 3.73
C HIS A 175 -15.45 -8.17 4.41
N SER A 176 -15.18 -7.65 5.62
CA SER A 176 -14.04 -8.15 6.37
C SER A 176 -14.29 -9.60 6.79
N PRO A 177 -13.52 -10.58 6.31
CA PRO A 177 -13.69 -11.98 6.69
C PRO A 177 -13.63 -12.21 8.21
N TYR A 178 -12.94 -11.31 8.92
CA TYR A 178 -12.72 -11.39 10.37
C TYR A 178 -13.37 -10.26 11.14
N GLY A 179 -14.19 -9.42 10.49
CA GLY A 179 -14.84 -8.27 11.14
C GLY A 179 -13.89 -7.18 11.60
N LEU A 180 -12.70 -7.08 11.00
CA LEU A 180 -11.68 -6.10 11.37
C LEU A 180 -11.62 -4.96 10.36
N TYR A 181 -11.42 -3.75 10.89
CA TYR A 181 -11.41 -2.51 10.13
C TYR A 181 -10.30 -1.59 10.61
N GLU A 182 -9.83 -0.73 9.73
CA GLU A 182 -8.93 0.37 10.08
C GLU A 182 -9.39 1.66 9.42
N THR A 183 -9.00 2.78 10.02
CA THR A 183 -9.08 4.12 9.44
C THR A 183 -7.66 4.64 9.22
N ALA A 184 -7.35 5.03 7.99
CA ALA A 184 -6.12 5.74 7.65
C ALA A 184 -6.39 7.24 7.77
N GLY A 185 -5.84 7.88 8.79
CA GLY A 185 -6.09 9.30 9.08
C GLY A 185 -4.83 10.11 9.31
N THR A 186 -4.86 11.37 8.87
CA THR A 186 -3.81 12.35 9.17
C THR A 186 -4.14 13.12 10.44
N ILE A 187 -3.12 13.55 11.18
CA ILE A 187 -3.29 14.45 12.34
C ILE A 187 -3.23 15.93 11.94
N ASN A 188 -2.99 16.20 10.66
CA ASN A 188 -3.03 17.53 10.03
C ASN A 188 -3.63 17.38 8.62
N SER A 189 -3.39 18.33 7.71
CA SER A 189 -3.96 18.28 6.36
C SER A 189 -3.09 17.52 5.34
N SER A 190 -2.04 16.83 5.76
CA SER A 190 -1.06 16.19 4.87
C SER A 190 -0.58 14.83 5.39
N TRP A 191 -0.40 13.85 4.50
CA TRP A 191 0.24 12.57 4.83
C TRP A 191 1.74 12.72 5.14
N GLY A 192 2.42 13.60 4.42
CA GLY A 192 3.83 13.88 4.65
C GLY A 192 4.05 15.15 5.46
N TYR A 193 5.31 15.37 5.88
CA TYR A 193 5.70 16.61 6.53
C TYR A 193 5.48 17.81 5.62
N LYS A 194 4.75 18.81 6.12
CA LYS A 194 4.50 20.07 5.45
C LYS A 194 4.70 21.23 6.42
N TYR A 195 5.79 21.98 6.21
CA TYR A 195 6.22 23.04 7.13
C TYR A 195 5.14 24.08 7.50
N TYR A 196 4.27 24.40 6.54
CA TYR A 196 3.22 25.42 6.72
C TYR A 196 1.88 24.83 7.19
N ASP A 197 1.78 23.52 7.41
CA ASP A 197 0.54 22.88 7.82
C ASP A 197 0.50 22.76 9.35
N HIS A 198 -0.19 23.71 9.97
CA HIS A 198 -0.38 23.77 11.43
C HIS A 198 -1.81 23.47 11.84
N ASN A 199 -2.62 22.91 10.95
CA ASN A 199 -4.00 22.52 11.24
C ASN A 199 -4.03 21.14 11.93
N TRP A 200 -3.53 21.10 13.17
CA TRP A 200 -3.45 19.87 13.93
C TRP A 200 -4.80 19.51 14.56
N ILE A 201 -5.15 18.24 14.46
CA ILE A 201 -6.27 17.65 15.19
C ILE A 201 -5.85 17.51 16.67
N THR A 202 -6.72 17.86 17.61
CA THR A 202 -6.43 17.69 19.03
C THR A 202 -6.54 16.22 19.46
N ALA A 203 -5.98 15.89 20.62
CA ALA A 203 -6.09 14.53 21.15
C ALA A 203 -7.56 14.15 21.44
N GLU A 204 -8.36 15.11 21.90
CA GLU A 204 -9.79 14.96 22.14
C GLU A 204 -10.52 14.63 20.83
N GLU A 205 -10.28 15.39 19.77
CA GLU A 205 -10.89 15.14 18.45
C GLU A 205 -10.49 13.79 17.86
N ILE A 206 -9.27 13.31 18.11
CA ILE A 206 -8.83 11.96 17.66
C ILE A 206 -9.60 10.87 18.40
N VAL A 207 -9.86 11.06 19.71
CA VAL A 207 -10.58 10.08 20.52
C VAL A 207 -12.07 10.06 20.21
N GLU A 208 -12.65 11.19 19.79
CA GLU A 208 -14.06 11.31 19.43
C GLU A 208 -14.38 10.75 18.02
N ARG A 209 -13.40 10.61 17.16
CA ARG A 209 -13.53 10.06 15.80
C ARG A 209 -13.52 8.54 15.78
#